data_008441c2526841bd392b35962bd87784
#
_entry.id   008441c2526841bd392b35962bd87784
#
_cell.length_a   1.000
_cell.length_b   1.000
_cell.length_c   1.000
_cell.angle_alpha   90.00
_cell.angle_beta   90.00
_cell.angle_gamma   90.00
#
_symmetry.space_group_name_H-M   'P 1'
#
loop_
_entity.id
_entity.type
_entity.pdbx_description
1 polymer ?
#
loop_
_entity_poly.entity_id
_entity_poly.type
_entity_poly.pdbx_seq_one_letter_code
_entity_poly.pdbx_strand_id
1 'polypeptide(L)'
;MQNARDRLLLAAAELLESGATVSTRAVCDRAGVQAPTLYHHFGSKQGLIDTVANHGFTQYTAIESSGDPLDDLREGWDRHVRFGLEHPSFYGLLYGRVEPGKPCAVTAPAHAALRDRFTAAAAQGMLKVPAADAAEQLLAANVGITLTLISQPEPDFELSRRVREAALAGVLHTPTTDTPATRASAALTLRALVGNDPGDLTPGERGLLGELLDRLAR
;
A
#
# COMPACT_ATOMS: atom_id res chain seq x y z
N MET A 1 31.71 7.57 9.33
CA MET A 1 31.81 7.96 7.89
C MET A 1 30.68 7.25 7.16
N GLN A 2 29.81 7.99 6.48
CA GLN A 2 28.78 7.37 5.61
C GLN A 2 29.46 6.61 4.47
N ASN A 3 29.02 5.37 4.22
CA ASN A 3 29.55 4.58 3.12
C ASN A 3 29.05 5.12 1.76
N ALA A 4 29.65 4.67 0.64
CA ALA A 4 29.31 5.16 -0.69
C ALA A 4 27.83 4.87 -1.06
N ARG A 5 27.29 3.75 -0.59
CA ARG A 5 25.91 3.35 -0.80
C ARG A 5 24.93 4.35 -0.16
N ASP A 6 25.17 4.74 1.10
CA ASP A 6 24.31 5.67 1.83
C ASP A 6 24.36 7.08 1.22
N ARG A 7 25.54 7.54 0.78
CA ARG A 7 25.67 8.82 0.07
C ARG A 7 24.89 8.86 -1.24
N LEU A 8 24.90 7.77 -2.00
CA LEU A 8 24.11 7.65 -3.24
C LEU A 8 22.62 7.67 -2.97
N LEU A 9 22.15 6.98 -1.92
CA LEU A 9 20.74 7.00 -1.51
C LEU A 9 20.30 8.41 -1.11
N LEU A 10 21.07 9.08 -0.27
CA LEU A 10 20.78 10.46 0.17
C LEU A 10 20.76 11.44 -1.00
N ALA A 11 21.77 11.39 -1.88
CA ALA A 11 21.83 12.25 -3.05
C ALA A 11 20.65 12.05 -4.02
N ALA A 12 20.21 10.80 -4.20
CA ALA A 12 19.06 10.50 -5.04
C ALA A 12 17.74 10.97 -4.39
N ALA A 13 17.58 10.78 -3.08
CA ALA A 13 16.43 11.29 -2.33
C ALA A 13 16.32 12.81 -2.43
N GLU A 14 17.39 13.56 -2.17
CA GLU A 14 17.42 15.01 -2.28
C GLU A 14 17.10 15.53 -3.68
N LEU A 15 17.60 14.87 -4.73
CA LEU A 15 17.26 15.22 -6.11
C LEU A 15 15.79 14.98 -6.41
N LEU A 16 15.22 13.89 -5.90
CA LEU A 16 13.80 13.58 -6.04
C LEU A 16 12.93 14.61 -5.31
N GLU A 17 13.26 14.93 -4.07
CA GLU A 17 12.51 15.91 -3.25
C GLU A 17 12.55 17.30 -3.86
N SER A 18 13.67 17.70 -4.44
CA SER A 18 13.79 19.00 -5.12
C SER A 18 13.07 19.08 -6.48
N GLY A 19 12.48 17.97 -6.95
CA GLY A 19 11.88 17.90 -8.31
C GLY A 19 12.89 17.93 -9.45
N ALA A 20 14.20 17.83 -9.13
CA ALA A 20 15.26 17.85 -10.14
C ALA A 20 15.32 16.54 -10.94
N THR A 21 15.84 16.62 -12.16
CA THR A 21 16.03 15.43 -12.98
C THR A 21 17.05 14.49 -12.35
N VAL A 22 16.61 13.31 -11.91
CA VAL A 22 17.48 12.26 -11.39
C VAL A 22 18.21 11.57 -12.55
N SER A 23 19.46 11.96 -12.77
CA SER A 23 20.36 11.29 -13.72
C SER A 23 21.51 10.64 -12.98
N THR A 24 22.11 9.56 -13.58
CA THR A 24 23.29 8.92 -13.01
C THR A 24 24.40 9.92 -12.70
N ARG A 25 24.63 10.88 -13.61
CA ARG A 25 25.63 11.92 -13.43
C ARG A 25 25.29 12.82 -12.25
N ALA A 26 24.07 13.37 -12.19
CA ALA A 26 23.66 14.27 -11.10
C ALA A 26 23.76 13.61 -9.72
N VAL A 27 23.35 12.33 -9.62
CA VAL A 27 23.46 11.57 -8.37
C VAL A 27 24.92 11.33 -7.99
N CYS A 28 25.76 10.90 -8.93
CA CYS A 28 27.18 10.62 -8.68
C CYS A 28 27.95 11.88 -8.29
N ASP A 29 27.72 12.99 -9.00
CA ASP A 29 28.34 14.29 -8.70
C ASP A 29 27.98 14.73 -7.28
N ARG A 30 26.70 14.63 -6.91
CA ARG A 30 26.22 15.02 -5.57
C ARG A 30 26.72 14.09 -4.47
N ALA A 31 26.81 12.80 -4.72
CA ALA A 31 27.31 11.80 -3.77
C ALA A 31 28.85 11.78 -3.66
N GLY A 32 29.58 12.47 -4.54
CA GLY A 32 31.03 12.45 -4.61
C GLY A 32 31.58 11.07 -4.94
N VAL A 33 30.97 10.35 -5.90
CA VAL A 33 31.38 9.02 -6.35
C VAL A 33 31.38 8.91 -7.88
N GLN A 34 32.01 7.87 -8.40
CA GLN A 34 32.02 7.58 -9.84
C GLN A 34 30.85 6.66 -10.23
N ALA A 35 30.39 6.75 -11.49
CA ALA A 35 29.30 5.95 -12.00
C ALA A 35 29.46 4.42 -11.79
N PRO A 36 30.63 3.79 -11.93
CA PRO A 36 30.80 2.38 -11.61
C PRO A 36 30.39 2.00 -10.19
N THR A 37 30.60 2.89 -9.22
CA THR A 37 30.20 2.68 -7.81
C THR A 37 28.68 2.59 -7.68
N LEU A 38 27.92 3.44 -8.39
CA LEU A 38 26.47 3.37 -8.42
C LEU A 38 25.98 2.02 -8.99
N TYR A 39 26.53 1.62 -10.14
CA TYR A 39 26.17 0.36 -10.78
C TYR A 39 26.54 -0.86 -9.94
N HIS A 40 27.68 -0.80 -9.23
CA HIS A 40 28.10 -1.87 -8.32
C HIS A 40 27.10 -2.09 -7.18
N HIS A 41 26.57 -1.00 -6.59
CA HIS A 41 25.66 -1.10 -5.44
C HIS A 41 24.19 -1.35 -5.80
N PHE A 42 23.75 -0.84 -6.96
CA PHE A 42 22.31 -0.80 -7.30
C PHE A 42 21.98 -1.47 -8.64
N GLY A 43 22.97 -1.93 -9.38
CA GLY A 43 22.82 -2.57 -10.70
C GLY A 43 22.41 -1.59 -11.80
N SER A 44 21.54 -0.63 -11.50
CA SER A 44 21.03 0.36 -12.46
C SER A 44 20.62 1.66 -11.75
N LYS A 45 20.40 2.74 -12.53
CA LYS A 45 19.77 3.95 -12.02
C LYS A 45 18.37 3.65 -11.45
N GLN A 46 17.61 2.79 -12.11
CA GLN A 46 16.28 2.41 -11.65
C GLN A 46 16.36 1.65 -10.32
N GLY A 47 17.29 0.71 -10.15
CA GLY A 47 17.50 0.00 -8.88
C GLY A 47 17.86 0.93 -7.72
N LEU A 48 18.60 2.01 -7.98
CA LEU A 48 18.82 3.07 -6.98
C LEU A 48 17.52 3.79 -6.62
N ILE A 49 16.75 4.22 -7.63
CA ILE A 49 15.47 4.91 -7.42
C ILE A 49 14.50 4.02 -6.65
N ASP A 50 14.38 2.75 -7.02
CA ASP A 50 13.52 1.77 -6.35
C ASP A 50 13.95 1.56 -4.87
N THR A 51 15.26 1.56 -4.61
CA THR A 51 15.77 1.43 -3.23
C THR A 51 15.45 2.66 -2.38
N VAL A 52 15.61 3.86 -2.93
CA VAL A 52 15.25 5.11 -2.25
C VAL A 52 13.75 5.16 -2.01
N ALA A 53 12.96 4.84 -3.02
CA ALA A 53 11.51 4.80 -2.95
C ALA A 53 11.01 3.83 -1.87
N ASN A 54 11.58 2.63 -1.83
CA ASN A 54 11.22 1.63 -0.83
C ASN A 54 11.55 2.10 0.60
N HIS A 55 12.71 2.73 0.78
CA HIS A 55 13.13 3.22 2.11
C HIS A 55 12.21 4.32 2.63
N GLY A 56 11.91 5.34 1.81
CA GLY A 56 10.98 6.42 2.17
C GLY A 56 9.57 5.90 2.41
N PHE A 57 9.04 5.10 1.50
CA PHE A 57 7.67 4.60 1.56
C PHE A 57 7.42 3.66 2.75
N THR A 58 8.39 2.82 3.13
CA THR A 58 8.25 1.89 4.26
C THR A 58 8.05 2.62 5.58
N GLN A 59 8.67 3.78 5.78
CA GLN A 59 8.49 4.59 7.00
C GLN A 59 7.08 5.14 7.14
N TYR A 60 6.42 5.46 6.02
CA TYR A 60 5.04 5.97 6.02
C TYR A 60 3.98 4.87 6.11
N THR A 61 4.31 3.64 5.72
CA THR A 61 3.36 2.52 5.77
C THR A 61 3.37 1.77 7.11
N ALA A 62 4.40 1.96 7.94
CA ALA A 62 4.45 1.39 9.28
C ALA A 62 3.44 2.08 10.19
N ILE A 63 2.29 1.45 10.44
CA ILE A 63 1.26 1.91 11.37
C ILE A 63 1.14 0.85 12.46
N GLU A 64 1.26 1.26 13.72
CA GLU A 64 0.88 0.43 14.85
C GLU A 64 -0.64 0.25 14.82
N SER A 65 -1.10 -0.98 15.06
CA SER A 65 -2.54 -1.24 15.11
C SER A 65 -3.15 -0.61 16.34
N SER A 66 -4.26 0.12 16.16
CA SER A 66 -5.05 0.68 17.26
C SER A 66 -5.90 -0.39 17.96
N GLY A 67 -6.08 -1.55 17.31
CA GLY A 67 -7.02 -2.59 17.70
C GLY A 67 -8.40 -2.47 17.04
N ASP A 68 -8.72 -1.33 16.42
CA ASP A 68 -9.91 -1.14 15.57
C ASP A 68 -9.49 -1.14 14.09
N PRO A 69 -9.88 -2.16 13.30
CA PRO A 69 -9.51 -2.24 11.89
C PRO A 69 -10.02 -1.05 11.05
N LEU A 70 -11.16 -0.46 11.41
CA LEU A 70 -11.71 0.67 10.67
C LEU A 70 -10.90 1.94 10.89
N ASP A 71 -10.48 2.18 12.12
CA ASP A 71 -9.61 3.33 12.46
C ASP A 71 -8.22 3.14 11.85
N ASP A 72 -7.67 1.93 11.86
CA ASP A 72 -6.40 1.61 11.21
C ASP A 72 -6.45 1.84 9.69
N LEU A 73 -7.57 1.51 9.03
CA LEU A 73 -7.78 1.78 7.60
C LEU A 73 -7.90 3.27 7.30
N ARG A 74 -8.58 4.03 8.16
CA ARG A 74 -8.69 5.50 8.03
C ARG A 74 -7.36 6.19 8.22
N GLU A 75 -6.61 5.83 9.26
CA GLU A 75 -5.27 6.37 9.49
C GLU A 75 -4.30 6.01 8.35
N GLY A 76 -4.37 4.78 7.85
CA GLY A 76 -3.60 4.34 6.68
C GLY A 76 -3.88 5.18 5.45
N TRP A 77 -5.15 5.49 5.20
CA TRP A 77 -5.56 6.38 4.11
C TRP A 77 -4.98 7.78 4.27
N ASP A 78 -5.14 8.39 5.43
CA ASP A 78 -4.72 9.77 5.68
C ASP A 78 -3.18 9.90 5.63
N ARG A 79 -2.45 8.89 6.11
CA ARG A 79 -0.99 8.83 5.97
C ARG A 79 -0.55 8.74 4.50
N HIS A 80 -1.21 7.90 3.72
CA HIS A 80 -0.87 7.75 2.30
C HIS A 80 -1.07 9.07 1.53
N VAL A 81 -2.19 9.77 1.78
CA VAL A 81 -2.46 11.09 1.21
C VAL A 81 -1.40 12.10 1.66
N ARG A 82 -1.08 12.14 2.95
CA ARG A 82 -0.05 13.04 3.50
C ARG A 82 1.30 12.81 2.86
N PHE A 83 1.72 11.54 2.74
CA PHE A 83 2.96 11.19 2.04
C PHE A 83 3.00 11.74 0.61
N GLY A 84 1.92 11.57 -0.15
CA GLY A 84 1.83 12.09 -1.51
C GLY A 84 1.97 13.61 -1.60
N LEU A 85 1.35 14.34 -0.65
CA LEU A 85 1.41 15.80 -0.60
C LEU A 85 2.77 16.33 -0.12
N GLU A 86 3.41 15.66 0.83
CA GLU A 86 4.73 16.02 1.33
C GLU A 86 5.84 15.66 0.34
N HIS A 87 5.66 14.60 -0.47
CA HIS A 87 6.64 14.08 -1.41
C HIS A 87 6.08 13.88 -2.84
N PRO A 88 5.55 14.93 -3.51
CA PRO A 88 4.82 14.79 -4.77
C PRO A 88 5.65 14.20 -5.91
N SER A 89 6.93 14.56 -6.00
CA SER A 89 7.85 14.00 -7.02
C SER A 89 8.09 12.51 -6.82
N PHE A 90 8.19 12.09 -5.56
CA PHE A 90 8.33 10.69 -5.16
C PHE A 90 7.07 9.89 -5.47
N TYR A 91 5.92 10.45 -5.10
CA TYR A 91 4.62 9.85 -5.35
C TYR A 91 4.36 9.67 -6.85
N GLY A 92 4.73 10.66 -7.66
CA GLY A 92 4.68 10.59 -9.12
C GLY A 92 5.59 9.50 -9.71
N LEU A 93 6.71 9.17 -9.09
CA LEU A 93 7.55 8.03 -9.49
C LEU A 93 6.93 6.67 -9.16
N LEU A 94 6.27 6.55 -7.99
CA LEU A 94 5.65 5.32 -7.54
C LEU A 94 4.37 4.97 -8.31
N TYR A 95 3.53 5.98 -8.54
CA TYR A 95 2.17 5.80 -9.06
C TYR A 95 1.89 6.47 -10.40
N GLY A 96 2.73 7.41 -10.83
CA GLY A 96 2.56 8.14 -12.08
C GLY A 96 3.21 7.48 -13.30
N ARG A 97 4.13 6.55 -13.11
CA ARG A 97 4.77 5.80 -14.21
C ARG A 97 4.13 4.42 -14.32
N VAL A 98 3.22 4.29 -15.25
CA VAL A 98 2.53 3.02 -15.51
C VAL A 98 3.17 2.34 -16.72
N GLU A 99 3.76 1.14 -16.51
CA GLU A 99 4.14 0.23 -17.58
C GLU A 99 3.10 -0.89 -17.67
N PRO A 100 2.43 -1.07 -18.82
CA PRO A 100 1.42 -2.11 -18.98
C PRO A 100 1.95 -3.50 -18.61
N GLY A 101 1.24 -4.21 -17.73
CA GLY A 101 1.60 -5.55 -17.27
C GLY A 101 2.75 -5.63 -16.28
N LYS A 102 3.28 -4.49 -15.80
CA LYS A 102 4.35 -4.45 -14.81
C LYS A 102 3.94 -3.63 -13.59
N PRO A 103 3.43 -4.26 -12.52
CA PRO A 103 3.16 -3.55 -11.28
C PRO A 103 4.45 -3.04 -10.65
N CYS A 104 4.36 -1.90 -9.96
CA CYS A 104 5.52 -1.34 -9.27
C CYS A 104 5.91 -2.23 -8.07
N ALA A 105 7.08 -2.85 -8.12
CA ALA A 105 7.57 -3.75 -7.08
C ALA A 105 7.78 -3.04 -5.73
N VAL A 106 8.03 -1.73 -5.76
CA VAL A 106 8.27 -0.91 -4.54
C VAL A 106 7.01 -0.79 -3.69
N THR A 107 5.83 -0.78 -4.30
CA THR A 107 4.55 -0.66 -3.58
C THR A 107 4.03 -1.99 -3.05
N ALA A 108 4.61 -3.12 -3.46
CA ALA A 108 4.14 -4.46 -3.09
C ALA A 108 4.07 -4.71 -1.56
N PRO A 109 5.05 -4.30 -0.72
CA PRO A 109 4.96 -4.45 0.73
C PRO A 109 3.78 -3.69 1.35
N ALA A 110 3.49 -2.47 0.88
CA ALA A 110 2.36 -1.68 1.35
C ALA A 110 1.01 -2.29 0.94
N HIS A 111 0.93 -2.84 -0.27
CA HIS A 111 -0.24 -3.59 -0.72
C HIS A 111 -0.47 -4.84 0.13
N ALA A 112 0.60 -5.56 0.52
CA ALA A 112 0.51 -6.70 1.42
C ALA A 112 0.00 -6.26 2.80
N ALA A 113 0.59 -5.21 3.40
CA ALA A 113 0.16 -4.68 4.70
C ALA A 113 -1.30 -4.22 4.69
N LEU A 114 -1.77 -3.57 3.61
CA LEU A 114 -3.18 -3.20 3.46
C LEU A 114 -4.10 -4.42 3.40
N ARG A 115 -3.70 -5.45 2.67
CA ARG A 115 -4.45 -6.72 2.59
C ARG A 115 -4.52 -7.43 3.94
N ASP A 116 -3.44 -7.41 4.73
CA ASP A 116 -3.41 -7.98 6.08
C ASP A 116 -4.40 -7.27 7.02
N ARG A 117 -4.55 -5.94 6.90
CA ARG A 117 -5.57 -5.18 7.65
C ARG A 117 -6.99 -5.56 7.25
N PHE A 118 -7.26 -5.73 5.96
CA PHE A 118 -8.55 -6.23 5.51
C PHE A 118 -8.79 -7.68 5.94
N THR A 119 -7.76 -8.50 6.05
CA THR A 119 -7.87 -9.85 6.61
C THR A 119 -8.26 -9.81 8.09
N ALA A 120 -7.70 -8.90 8.88
CA ALA A 120 -8.10 -8.68 10.26
C ALA A 120 -9.56 -8.20 10.38
N ALA A 121 -9.98 -7.27 9.51
CA ALA A 121 -11.38 -6.83 9.44
C ALA A 121 -12.34 -7.96 9.01
N ALA A 122 -11.90 -8.85 8.11
CA ALA A 122 -12.67 -10.03 7.71
C ALA A 122 -12.90 -10.99 8.89
N ALA A 123 -11.88 -11.21 9.72
CA ALA A 123 -12.00 -12.05 10.92
C ALA A 123 -13.06 -11.52 11.92
N GLN A 124 -13.35 -10.22 11.89
CA GLN A 124 -14.41 -9.57 12.66
C GLN A 124 -15.76 -9.52 11.92
N GLY A 125 -15.89 -10.15 10.76
CA GLY A 125 -17.13 -10.16 9.98
C GLY A 125 -17.47 -8.85 9.28
N MET A 126 -16.52 -7.94 9.16
CA MET A 126 -16.76 -6.59 8.64
C MET A 126 -16.79 -6.52 7.11
N LEU A 127 -16.35 -7.54 6.37
CA LEU A 127 -16.18 -7.44 4.92
C LEU A 127 -17.44 -7.84 4.13
N LYS A 128 -17.72 -7.06 3.07
CA LYS A 128 -18.68 -7.35 2.01
C LYS A 128 -18.10 -8.13 0.84
N VAL A 129 -16.77 -8.01 0.65
CA VAL A 129 -16.01 -8.58 -0.48
C VAL A 129 -14.75 -9.26 0.05
N PRO A 130 -14.08 -10.14 -0.72
CA PRO A 130 -12.79 -10.71 -0.31
C PRO A 130 -11.76 -9.64 0.09
N ALA A 131 -10.91 -9.96 1.07
CA ALA A 131 -9.91 -9.01 1.60
C ALA A 131 -8.95 -8.47 0.51
N ALA A 132 -8.60 -9.30 -0.48
CA ALA A 132 -7.77 -8.87 -1.60
C ALA A 132 -8.48 -7.82 -2.46
N ASP A 133 -9.74 -8.06 -2.80
CA ASP A 133 -10.55 -7.14 -3.63
C ASP A 133 -10.80 -5.82 -2.89
N ALA A 134 -11.06 -5.89 -1.56
CA ALA A 134 -11.21 -4.71 -0.72
C ALA A 134 -9.93 -3.86 -0.70
N ALA A 135 -8.77 -4.50 -0.58
CA ALA A 135 -7.47 -3.82 -0.60
C ALA A 135 -7.20 -3.15 -1.95
N GLU A 136 -7.48 -3.82 -3.06
CA GLU A 136 -7.31 -3.26 -4.41
C GLU A 136 -8.26 -2.07 -4.64
N GLN A 137 -9.52 -2.18 -4.25
CA GLN A 137 -10.50 -1.09 -4.40
C GLN A 137 -10.12 0.14 -3.56
N LEU A 138 -9.74 -0.06 -2.29
CA LEU A 138 -9.33 1.05 -1.43
C LEU A 138 -8.08 1.72 -1.95
N LEU A 139 -7.08 0.95 -2.38
CA LEU A 139 -5.83 1.47 -2.91
C LEU A 139 -6.04 2.27 -4.20
N ALA A 140 -6.84 1.75 -5.14
CA ALA A 140 -7.14 2.45 -6.39
C ALA A 140 -7.80 3.81 -6.13
N ALA A 141 -8.75 3.87 -5.18
CA ALA A 141 -9.39 5.12 -4.78
C ALA A 141 -8.41 6.08 -4.09
N ASN A 142 -7.54 5.56 -3.19
CA ASN A 142 -6.57 6.37 -2.47
C ASN A 142 -5.49 6.95 -3.40
N VAL A 143 -4.95 6.15 -4.31
CA VAL A 143 -3.98 6.62 -5.31
C VAL A 143 -4.61 7.70 -6.20
N GLY A 144 -5.83 7.47 -6.68
CA GLY A 144 -6.55 8.43 -7.52
C GLY A 144 -6.78 9.78 -6.82
N ILE A 145 -7.28 9.76 -5.59
CA ILE A 145 -7.51 11.00 -4.84
C ILE A 145 -6.19 11.70 -4.51
N THR A 146 -5.15 10.98 -4.13
CA THR A 146 -3.84 11.56 -3.80
C THR A 146 -3.24 12.29 -5.01
N LEU A 147 -3.26 11.68 -6.20
CA LEU A 147 -2.81 12.34 -7.43
C LEU A 147 -3.68 13.58 -7.75
N THR A 148 -4.97 13.51 -7.50
CA THR A 148 -5.87 14.66 -7.68
C THR A 148 -5.49 15.80 -6.74
N LEU A 149 -5.26 15.52 -5.45
CA LEU A 149 -4.88 16.54 -4.48
C LEU A 149 -3.51 17.16 -4.77
N ILE A 150 -2.53 16.35 -5.21
CA ILE A 150 -1.20 16.85 -5.63
C ILE A 150 -1.33 17.86 -6.78
N SER A 151 -2.30 17.71 -7.67
CA SER A 151 -2.50 18.59 -8.82
C SER A 151 -3.28 19.87 -8.50
N GLN A 152 -3.86 19.98 -7.28
CA GLN A 152 -4.62 21.16 -6.86
C GLN A 152 -3.70 22.23 -6.26
N PRO A 153 -3.97 23.54 -6.49
CA PRO A 153 -3.26 24.62 -5.80
C PRO A 153 -3.42 24.57 -4.28
N GLU A 154 -4.62 24.21 -3.82
CA GLU A 154 -4.97 23.98 -2.41
C GLU A 154 -5.65 22.62 -2.30
N PRO A 155 -5.07 21.65 -1.57
CA PRO A 155 -5.63 20.32 -1.43
C PRO A 155 -6.98 20.29 -0.71
N ASP A 156 -8.02 19.73 -1.34
CA ASP A 156 -9.35 19.55 -0.75
C ASP A 156 -9.39 18.25 0.12
N PHE A 157 -9.03 18.38 1.39
CA PHE A 157 -9.08 17.26 2.34
C PHE A 157 -10.50 16.74 2.60
N GLU A 158 -11.53 17.57 2.41
CA GLU A 158 -12.91 17.13 2.53
C GLU A 158 -13.31 16.20 1.38
N LEU A 159 -12.80 16.45 0.19
CA LEU A 159 -12.94 15.52 -0.93
C LEU A 159 -12.27 14.19 -0.60
N SER A 160 -11.03 14.20 -0.06
CA SER A 160 -10.34 13.00 0.37
C SER A 160 -11.17 12.19 1.37
N ARG A 161 -11.70 12.85 2.39
CA ARG A 161 -12.56 12.22 3.41
C ARG A 161 -13.80 11.57 2.79
N ARG A 162 -14.51 12.28 1.91
CA ARG A 162 -15.69 11.74 1.22
C ARG A 162 -15.38 10.52 0.37
N VAL A 163 -14.28 10.55 -0.38
CA VAL A 163 -13.85 9.42 -1.22
C VAL A 163 -13.45 8.23 -0.33
N ARG A 164 -12.73 8.46 0.77
CA ARG A 164 -12.38 7.44 1.75
C ARG A 164 -13.61 6.73 2.31
N GLU A 165 -14.56 7.49 2.85
CA GLU A 165 -15.75 6.90 3.46
C GLU A 165 -16.62 6.17 2.43
N ALA A 166 -16.71 6.68 1.19
CA ALA A 166 -17.41 5.98 0.12
C ALA A 166 -16.73 4.67 -0.28
N ALA A 167 -15.38 4.65 -0.38
CA ALA A 167 -14.62 3.45 -0.69
C ALA A 167 -14.75 2.41 0.45
N LEU A 168 -14.62 2.83 1.71
CA LEU A 168 -14.80 1.95 2.88
C LEU A 168 -16.23 1.40 2.95
N ALA A 169 -17.25 2.24 2.75
CA ALA A 169 -18.64 1.80 2.73
C ALA A 169 -18.92 0.80 1.58
N GLY A 170 -18.18 0.85 0.49
CA GLY A 170 -18.26 -0.11 -0.61
C GLY A 170 -17.81 -1.51 -0.23
N VAL A 171 -16.83 -1.64 0.65
CA VAL A 171 -16.15 -2.91 0.99
C VAL A 171 -16.45 -3.41 2.41
N LEU A 172 -16.90 -2.53 3.32
CA LEU A 172 -17.19 -2.87 4.72
C LEU A 172 -18.69 -2.81 5.01
N HIS A 173 -19.17 -3.73 5.85
CA HIS A 173 -20.43 -3.56 6.54
C HIS A 173 -20.30 -2.48 7.59
N THR A 174 -21.28 -1.60 7.70
CA THR A 174 -21.42 -0.76 8.89
C THR A 174 -21.70 -1.69 10.07
N PRO A 175 -20.94 -1.63 11.18
CA PRO A 175 -21.23 -2.41 12.36
C PRO A 175 -22.58 -1.94 12.94
N THR A 176 -23.65 -2.53 12.53
CA THR A 176 -24.94 -2.44 13.18
C THR A 176 -25.19 -3.78 13.87
N THR A 177 -25.50 -3.73 15.14
CA THR A 177 -25.80 -4.88 16.02
C THR A 177 -26.91 -5.80 15.48
N ASP A 178 -27.59 -5.41 14.41
CA ASP A 178 -28.78 -6.07 13.85
C ASP A 178 -28.63 -6.51 12.38
N THR A 179 -27.45 -6.41 11.75
CA THR A 179 -27.33 -6.90 10.36
C THR A 179 -27.20 -8.42 10.37
N PRO A 180 -28.20 -9.18 9.88
CA PRO A 180 -28.09 -10.63 9.83
C PRO A 180 -26.89 -11.03 8.96
N ALA A 181 -26.06 -11.93 9.45
CA ALA A 181 -24.95 -12.47 8.71
C ALA A 181 -25.45 -13.09 7.39
N THR A 182 -24.98 -12.59 6.27
CA THR A 182 -25.25 -13.21 4.97
C THR A 182 -24.35 -14.45 4.80
N ARG A 183 -24.76 -15.38 3.93
CA ARG A 183 -23.92 -16.53 3.56
C ARG A 183 -22.51 -16.07 3.12
N ALA A 184 -22.46 -15.01 2.31
CA ALA A 184 -21.20 -14.46 1.81
C ALA A 184 -20.33 -13.89 2.94
N SER A 185 -20.89 -13.05 3.83
CA SER A 185 -20.14 -12.49 4.96
C SER A 185 -19.65 -13.57 5.94
N ALA A 186 -20.46 -14.59 6.21
CA ALA A 186 -20.06 -15.72 7.05
C ALA A 186 -18.91 -16.52 6.41
N ALA A 187 -18.97 -16.75 5.09
CA ALA A 187 -17.91 -17.44 4.37
C ALA A 187 -16.60 -16.64 4.38
N LEU A 188 -16.64 -15.32 4.19
CA LEU A 188 -15.46 -14.45 4.28
C LEU A 188 -14.83 -14.45 5.68
N THR A 189 -15.66 -14.37 6.72
CA THR A 189 -15.22 -14.44 8.12
C THR A 189 -14.53 -15.77 8.42
N LEU A 190 -15.18 -16.89 8.07
CA LEU A 190 -14.63 -18.22 8.31
C LEU A 190 -13.32 -18.43 7.52
N ARG A 191 -13.27 -17.94 6.28
CA ARG A 191 -12.06 -18.00 5.44
C ARG A 191 -10.86 -17.31 6.10
N ALA A 192 -11.08 -16.12 6.69
CA ALA A 192 -10.06 -15.37 7.40
C ALA A 192 -9.62 -16.07 8.69
N LEU A 193 -10.57 -16.58 9.48
CA LEU A 193 -10.27 -17.29 10.74
C LEU A 193 -9.45 -18.57 10.49
N VAL A 194 -9.85 -19.40 9.54
CA VAL A 194 -9.12 -20.65 9.18
C VAL A 194 -7.76 -20.35 8.54
N GLY A 195 -7.63 -19.20 7.86
CA GLY A 195 -6.34 -18.75 7.31
C GLY A 195 -5.33 -18.40 8.41
N ASN A 196 -5.80 -17.78 9.49
CA ASN A 196 -4.96 -17.38 10.64
C ASN A 196 -4.68 -18.55 11.61
N ASP A 197 -5.69 -19.38 11.87
CA ASP A 197 -5.58 -20.56 12.71
C ASP A 197 -6.34 -21.73 12.06
N PRO A 198 -5.64 -22.63 11.36
CA PRO A 198 -6.29 -23.79 10.72
C PRO A 198 -6.73 -24.88 11.68
N GLY A 199 -6.41 -24.78 12.98
CA GLY A 199 -6.68 -25.83 13.95
C GLY A 199 -6.09 -27.19 13.52
N ASP A 200 -6.87 -28.27 13.69
CA ASP A 200 -6.47 -29.63 13.34
C ASP A 200 -6.66 -30.01 11.86
N LEU A 201 -7.00 -29.04 10.99
CA LEU A 201 -7.19 -29.30 9.57
C LEU A 201 -5.89 -29.69 8.85
N THR A 202 -5.91 -30.81 8.15
CA THR A 202 -4.85 -31.20 7.25
C THR A 202 -4.68 -30.18 6.10
N PRO A 203 -3.51 -30.13 5.43
CA PRO A 203 -3.33 -29.25 4.26
C PRO A 203 -4.38 -29.47 3.16
N GLY A 204 -4.82 -30.71 2.93
CA GLY A 204 -5.85 -31.04 1.93
C GLY A 204 -7.23 -30.51 2.32
N GLU A 205 -7.64 -30.72 3.56
CA GLU A 205 -8.93 -30.23 4.09
C GLU A 205 -8.97 -28.70 4.09
N ARG A 206 -7.87 -28.04 4.49
CA ARG A 206 -7.76 -26.58 4.42
C ARG A 206 -7.89 -26.06 2.99
N GLY A 207 -7.25 -26.72 2.02
CA GLY A 207 -7.38 -26.36 0.60
C GLY A 207 -8.80 -26.47 0.10
N LEU A 208 -9.46 -27.60 0.36
CA LEU A 208 -10.86 -27.84 -0.05
C LEU A 208 -11.82 -26.85 0.63
N LEU A 209 -11.68 -26.64 1.95
CA LEU A 209 -12.50 -25.68 2.69
C LEU A 209 -12.32 -24.26 2.11
N GLY A 210 -11.09 -23.88 1.79
CA GLY A 210 -10.80 -22.60 1.15
C GLY A 210 -11.55 -22.41 -0.16
N GLU A 211 -11.52 -23.39 -1.07
CA GLU A 211 -12.24 -23.33 -2.34
C GLU A 211 -13.76 -23.24 -2.15
N LEU A 212 -14.32 -23.98 -1.19
CA LEU A 212 -15.75 -23.92 -0.90
C LEU A 212 -16.16 -22.56 -0.34
N LEU A 213 -15.39 -22.02 0.58
CA LEU A 213 -15.66 -20.70 1.15
C LEU A 213 -15.52 -19.58 0.10
N ASP A 214 -14.53 -19.65 -0.79
CA ASP A 214 -14.38 -18.70 -1.89
C ASP A 214 -15.56 -18.73 -2.87
N ARG A 215 -16.20 -19.89 -3.08
CA ARG A 215 -17.44 -20.03 -3.87
C ARG A 215 -18.65 -19.48 -3.13
N LEU A 216 -18.75 -19.68 -1.83
CA LEU A 216 -19.87 -19.18 -1.01
C LEU A 216 -19.80 -17.67 -0.78
N ALA A 217 -18.63 -17.06 -0.91
CA ALA A 217 -18.39 -15.63 -0.77
C ALA A 217 -18.77 -14.81 -2.01
N ARG A 218 -19.04 -15.49 -3.13
CA ARG A 218 -19.55 -14.89 -4.38
C ARG A 218 -21.07 -14.84 -4.36
#